data_361d59c6b48d86d39528f7d0aa9e6bd2
#
_entry.id   361d59c6b48d86d39528f7d0aa9e6bd2
#
_cell.length_a   1.000
_cell.length_b   1.000
_cell.length_c   1.000
_cell.angle_alpha   90.00
_cell.angle_beta   90.00
_cell.angle_gamma   90.00
#
_symmetry.space_group_name_H-M   'P 1'
#
loop_
_entity.id
_entity.type
_entity.pdbx_description
1 polymer ?
#
loop_
_entity_poly.entity_id
_entity_poly.type
_entity_poly.pdbx_seq_one_letter_code
_entity_poly.pdbx_strand_id
1 'polypeptide(L)'
;MIISLLGYMGSGKSHVSKNLSKKLNFPLIDLDQKISEENLLSIAEIFQTKGEIFFRKEEKRVLENILNEEKDIILSLGGGTPVYYNNMDLINEKSTSIFLRASVKTLTERVLLQKNTRPLIAKLNDDDVPEFIAKHLFERNPFYSKSHFTVDTDSKTANDISAEIIKLLKI
;
A
#
# COMPACT_ATOMS: atom_id res chain seq x y z
N MET A 1 -17.05 -7.44 3.94
CA MET A 1 -16.37 -6.94 2.71
C MET A 1 -14.98 -6.43 3.07
N ILE A 2 -13.93 -6.92 2.43
CA ILE A 2 -12.57 -6.39 2.59
C ILE A 2 -12.22 -5.52 1.38
N ILE A 3 -11.81 -4.28 1.62
CA ILE A 3 -11.33 -3.36 0.57
C ILE A 3 -9.84 -3.17 0.78
N SER A 4 -9.02 -3.72 -0.14
CA SER A 4 -7.56 -3.66 -0.08
C SER A 4 -7.01 -2.54 -0.96
N LEU A 5 -6.33 -1.59 -0.33
CA LEU A 5 -5.65 -0.47 -1.03
C LEU A 5 -4.19 -0.79 -1.24
N LEU A 6 -3.73 -0.73 -2.47
CA LEU A 6 -2.34 -0.91 -2.85
C LEU A 6 -1.81 0.23 -3.72
N GLY A 7 -0.51 0.33 -3.81
CA GLY A 7 0.17 1.37 -4.57
C GLY A 7 1.55 1.69 -3.99
N TYR A 8 2.31 2.47 -4.72
CA TYR A 8 3.67 2.85 -4.36
C TYR A 8 3.72 3.80 -3.14
N MET A 9 4.88 3.93 -2.50
CA MET A 9 5.08 4.96 -1.48
C MET A 9 4.79 6.35 -2.05
N GLY A 10 4.09 7.18 -1.29
CA GLY A 10 3.66 8.51 -1.77
C GLY A 10 2.38 8.51 -2.61
N SER A 11 1.77 7.36 -2.91
CA SER A 11 0.50 7.30 -3.66
C SER A 11 -0.72 7.81 -2.89
N GLY A 12 -0.60 8.07 -1.59
CA GLY A 12 -1.67 8.61 -0.76
C GLY A 12 -2.49 7.56 -0.01
N LYS A 13 -2.09 6.29 -0.01
CA LYS A 13 -2.81 5.19 0.68
C LYS A 13 -3.26 5.54 2.09
N SER A 14 -2.36 6.05 2.93
CA SER A 14 -2.67 6.34 4.34
C SER A 14 -3.75 7.41 4.51
N HIS A 15 -3.84 8.40 3.63
CA HIS A 15 -4.89 9.41 3.68
C HIS A 15 -6.22 8.88 3.14
N VAL A 16 -6.16 8.16 2.02
CA VAL A 16 -7.35 7.56 1.40
C VAL A 16 -7.95 6.48 2.29
N SER A 17 -7.14 5.60 2.88
CA SER A 17 -7.62 4.54 3.78
C SER A 17 -8.33 5.08 5.01
N LYS A 18 -7.77 6.14 5.63
CA LYS A 18 -8.41 6.83 6.77
C LYS A 18 -9.72 7.50 6.38
N ASN A 19 -9.78 8.11 5.19
CA ASN A 19 -10.99 8.76 4.70
C ASN A 19 -12.09 7.74 4.38
N LEU A 20 -11.75 6.65 3.68
CA LEU A 20 -12.67 5.55 3.41
C LEU A 20 -13.20 4.89 4.68
N SER A 21 -12.33 4.59 5.63
CA SER A 21 -12.69 4.02 6.91
C SER A 21 -13.76 4.86 7.63
N LYS A 22 -13.58 6.18 7.64
CA LYS A 22 -14.57 7.10 8.22
C LYS A 22 -15.88 7.13 7.45
N LYS A 23 -15.83 7.18 6.11
CA LYS A 23 -17.03 7.26 5.27
C LYS A 23 -17.88 6.00 5.31
N LEU A 24 -17.24 4.84 5.33
CA LEU A 24 -17.92 3.55 5.33
C LEU A 24 -18.16 2.99 6.73
N ASN A 25 -17.58 3.63 7.76
CA ASN A 25 -17.56 3.12 9.14
C ASN A 25 -16.96 1.71 9.23
N PHE A 26 -15.94 1.43 8.41
CA PHE A 26 -15.19 0.18 8.41
C PHE A 26 -13.88 0.37 9.19
N PRO A 27 -13.49 -0.54 10.08
CA PRO A 27 -12.18 -0.52 10.72
C PRO A 27 -11.06 -0.46 9.68
N LEU A 28 -10.02 0.33 9.97
CA LEU A 28 -8.80 0.39 9.18
C LEU A 28 -7.73 -0.52 9.78
N ILE A 29 -7.18 -1.39 8.95
CA ILE A 29 -5.98 -2.18 9.27
C ILE A 29 -4.87 -1.75 8.32
N ASP A 30 -3.74 -1.32 8.88
CA ASP A 30 -2.49 -1.15 8.15
C ASP A 30 -1.64 -2.39 8.34
N LEU A 31 -1.27 -3.06 7.24
CA LEU A 31 -0.57 -4.34 7.28
C LEU A 31 0.82 -4.22 7.94
N ASP A 32 1.57 -3.15 7.61
CA ASP A 32 2.89 -2.93 8.19
C ASP A 32 2.79 -2.68 9.71
N GLN A 33 1.81 -1.90 10.13
CA GLN A 33 1.54 -1.68 11.55
C GLN A 33 1.19 -3.00 12.25
N LYS A 34 0.33 -3.81 11.65
CA LYS A 34 -0.08 -5.09 12.23
C LYS A 34 1.09 -6.06 12.39
N ILE A 35 1.97 -6.13 11.38
CA ILE A 35 3.21 -6.93 11.45
C ILE A 35 4.11 -6.44 12.58
N SER A 36 4.28 -5.12 12.68
CA SER A 36 5.09 -4.48 13.72
C SER A 36 4.57 -4.80 15.14
N GLU A 37 3.27 -4.70 15.34
CA GLU A 37 2.60 -5.02 16.62
C GLU A 37 2.79 -6.48 17.01
N GLU A 38 2.58 -7.43 16.08
CA GLU A 38 2.71 -8.86 16.36
C GLU A 38 4.15 -9.30 16.65
N ASN A 39 5.14 -8.62 16.06
CA ASN A 39 6.56 -8.91 16.28
C ASN A 39 7.20 -8.08 17.39
N LEU A 40 6.50 -7.09 17.94
CA LEU A 40 7.00 -6.13 18.95
C LEU A 40 8.29 -5.41 18.48
N LEU A 41 8.41 -5.19 17.19
CA LEU A 41 9.54 -4.55 16.52
C LEU A 41 9.00 -3.63 15.40
N SER A 42 9.66 -2.53 15.16
CA SER A 42 9.39 -1.73 13.95
C SER A 42 9.77 -2.52 12.68
N ILE A 43 9.19 -2.16 11.55
CA ILE A 43 9.54 -2.78 10.26
C ILE A 43 11.05 -2.68 10.00
N ALA A 44 11.65 -1.52 10.27
CA ALA A 44 13.10 -1.32 10.12
C ALA A 44 13.91 -2.28 11.00
N GLU A 45 13.53 -2.47 12.25
CA GLU A 45 14.17 -3.42 13.16
C GLU A 45 14.01 -4.86 12.71
N ILE A 46 12.85 -5.25 12.17
CA ILE A 46 12.64 -6.58 11.59
C ILE A 46 13.62 -6.81 10.42
N PHE A 47 13.73 -5.87 9.49
CA PHE A 47 14.69 -5.98 8.39
C PHE A 47 16.13 -6.05 8.87
N GLN A 48 16.49 -5.25 9.85
CA GLN A 48 17.86 -5.18 10.38
C GLN A 48 18.25 -6.43 11.16
N THR A 49 17.35 -6.98 11.98
CA THR A 49 17.66 -8.07 12.92
C THR A 49 17.30 -9.45 12.39
N LYS A 50 16.25 -9.56 11.58
CA LYS A 50 15.73 -10.84 11.08
C LYS A 50 15.82 -10.99 9.56
N GLY A 51 16.02 -9.91 8.82
CA GLY A 51 16.20 -9.87 7.39
C GLY A 51 14.92 -9.88 6.56
N GLU A 52 15.08 -9.68 5.25
CA GLU A 52 13.97 -9.53 4.32
C GLU A 52 13.16 -10.82 4.16
N ILE A 53 13.82 -11.98 4.10
CA ILE A 53 13.13 -13.28 3.93
C ILE A 53 12.15 -13.52 5.08
N PHE A 54 12.58 -13.25 6.31
CA PHE A 54 11.72 -13.35 7.50
C PHE A 54 10.53 -12.39 7.38
N PHE A 55 10.80 -11.11 7.06
CA PHE A 55 9.75 -10.10 6.90
C PHE A 55 8.71 -10.54 5.87
N ARG A 56 9.11 -11.01 4.69
CA ARG A 56 8.19 -11.43 3.64
C ARG A 56 7.33 -12.64 4.02
N LYS A 57 7.88 -13.57 4.80
CA LYS A 57 7.11 -14.69 5.36
C LYS A 57 6.07 -14.22 6.38
N GLU A 58 6.46 -13.31 7.27
CA GLU A 58 5.55 -12.72 8.25
C GLU A 58 4.47 -11.87 7.58
N GLU A 59 4.84 -11.06 6.59
CA GLU A 59 3.91 -10.27 5.80
C GLU A 59 2.84 -11.16 5.16
N LYS A 60 3.25 -12.25 4.52
CA LYS A 60 2.32 -13.24 3.95
C LYS A 60 1.41 -13.86 5.01
N ARG A 61 1.96 -14.33 6.13
CA ARG A 61 1.22 -14.94 7.22
C ARG A 61 0.15 -14.00 7.80
N VAL A 62 0.54 -12.76 8.10
CA VAL A 62 -0.38 -11.75 8.66
C VAL A 62 -1.45 -11.36 7.64
N LEU A 63 -1.07 -11.21 6.36
CA LEU A 63 -2.00 -10.94 5.27
C LEU A 63 -3.05 -12.05 5.13
N GLU A 64 -2.63 -13.33 5.14
CA GLU A 64 -3.52 -14.48 5.06
C GLU A 64 -4.52 -14.51 6.22
N ASN A 65 -4.05 -14.24 7.44
CA ASN A 65 -4.91 -14.18 8.62
C ASN A 65 -5.98 -13.09 8.47
N ILE A 66 -5.60 -11.86 8.07
CA ILE A 66 -6.53 -10.74 7.90
C ILE A 66 -7.56 -11.06 6.80
N LEU A 67 -7.11 -11.59 5.66
CA LEU A 67 -7.99 -11.87 4.51
C LEU A 67 -8.96 -13.04 4.76
N ASN A 68 -8.70 -13.88 5.74
CA ASN A 68 -9.60 -14.95 6.14
C ASN A 68 -10.62 -14.53 7.23
N GLU A 69 -10.53 -13.31 7.74
CA GLU A 69 -11.51 -12.78 8.68
C GLU A 69 -12.79 -12.37 7.94
N GLU A 70 -13.96 -12.83 8.41
CA GLU A 70 -15.26 -12.43 7.88
C GLU A 70 -15.70 -11.08 8.47
N LYS A 71 -15.02 -10.00 8.09
CA LYS A 71 -15.29 -8.64 8.58
C LYS A 71 -15.32 -7.62 7.45
N ASP A 72 -16.01 -6.52 7.70
CA ASP A 72 -15.94 -5.33 6.85
C ASP A 72 -14.75 -4.49 7.30
N ILE A 73 -13.70 -4.40 6.48
CA ILE A 73 -12.46 -3.67 6.79
C ILE A 73 -11.90 -2.91 5.58
N ILE A 74 -11.16 -1.85 5.85
CA ILE A 74 -10.23 -1.23 4.92
C ILE A 74 -8.83 -1.77 5.25
N LEU A 75 -8.20 -2.43 4.29
CA LEU A 75 -6.85 -2.96 4.43
C LEU A 75 -5.85 -2.12 3.62
N SER A 76 -4.94 -1.45 4.29
CA SER A 76 -3.83 -0.70 3.67
C SER A 76 -2.62 -1.61 3.55
N LEU A 77 -2.17 -1.87 2.32
CA LEU A 77 -1.05 -2.78 2.03
C LEU A 77 0.28 -2.03 1.93
N GLY A 78 1.36 -2.68 2.33
CA GLY A 78 2.71 -2.24 2.01
C GLY A 78 2.97 -2.19 0.50
N GLY A 79 3.82 -1.28 0.04
CA GLY A 79 4.10 -1.14 -1.41
C GLY A 79 4.73 -2.38 -2.04
N GLY A 80 5.42 -3.21 -1.27
CA GLY A 80 6.00 -4.47 -1.74
C GLY A 80 5.08 -5.68 -1.61
N THR A 81 4.03 -5.60 -0.78
CA THR A 81 3.16 -6.76 -0.47
C THR A 81 2.64 -7.49 -1.70
N PRO A 82 2.12 -6.82 -2.76
CA PRO A 82 1.60 -7.50 -3.94
C PRO A 82 2.64 -8.24 -4.78
N VAL A 83 3.93 -7.90 -4.60
CA VAL A 83 5.02 -8.37 -5.47
C VAL A 83 5.53 -9.75 -5.07
N TYR A 84 5.43 -10.10 -3.78
CA TYR A 84 6.03 -11.31 -3.24
C TYR A 84 5.04 -12.47 -3.16
N TYR A 85 5.55 -13.67 -3.37
CA TYR A 85 4.79 -14.90 -3.35
C TYR A 85 3.56 -14.82 -4.30
N ASN A 86 2.46 -15.40 -3.88
CA ASN A 86 1.15 -15.31 -4.55
C ASN A 86 0.22 -14.28 -3.87
N ASN A 87 0.79 -13.29 -3.18
CA ASN A 87 0.00 -12.32 -2.39
C ASN A 87 -1.04 -11.58 -3.24
N MET A 88 -0.69 -11.17 -4.48
CA MET A 88 -1.64 -10.45 -5.33
C MET A 88 -2.84 -11.31 -5.72
N ASP A 89 -2.62 -12.59 -5.98
CA ASP A 89 -3.71 -13.52 -6.33
C ASP A 89 -4.62 -13.73 -5.11
N LEU A 90 -4.03 -13.90 -3.93
CA LEU A 90 -4.77 -14.04 -2.67
C LEU A 90 -5.57 -12.78 -2.34
N ILE A 91 -4.98 -11.59 -2.51
CA ILE A 91 -5.65 -10.30 -2.31
C ILE A 91 -6.88 -10.20 -3.22
N ASN A 92 -6.74 -10.56 -4.49
CA ASN A 92 -7.84 -10.54 -5.46
C ASN A 92 -8.92 -11.59 -5.15
N GLU A 93 -8.54 -12.76 -4.66
CA GLU A 93 -9.50 -13.80 -4.32
C GLU A 93 -10.37 -13.42 -3.10
N LYS A 94 -9.76 -12.80 -2.09
CA LYS A 94 -10.37 -12.59 -0.76
C LYS A 94 -10.86 -11.16 -0.52
N SER A 95 -10.49 -10.21 -1.34
CA SER A 95 -10.85 -8.81 -1.16
C SER A 95 -11.14 -8.10 -2.48
N THR A 96 -11.75 -6.93 -2.41
CA THR A 96 -11.80 -6.01 -3.55
C THR A 96 -10.56 -5.13 -3.54
N SER A 97 -9.64 -5.38 -4.46
CA SER A 97 -8.37 -4.68 -4.55
C SER A 97 -8.46 -3.42 -5.40
N ILE A 98 -7.86 -2.34 -4.91
CA ILE A 98 -7.85 -1.03 -5.55
C ILE A 98 -6.42 -0.50 -5.62
N PHE A 99 -5.93 -0.33 -6.83
CA PHE A 99 -4.63 0.29 -7.09
C PHE A 99 -4.75 1.81 -7.11
N LEU A 100 -4.10 2.47 -6.17
CA LEU A 100 -3.94 3.92 -6.16
C LEU A 100 -2.74 4.31 -7.02
N ARG A 101 -3.00 4.66 -8.27
CA ARG A 101 -1.97 4.99 -9.26
C ARG A 101 -1.63 6.47 -9.19
N ALA A 102 -0.34 6.78 -9.13
CA ALA A 102 0.17 8.15 -9.27
C ALA A 102 1.30 8.17 -10.31
N SER A 103 1.46 9.29 -11.00
CA SER A 103 2.57 9.50 -11.94
C SER A 103 3.91 9.56 -11.20
N VAL A 104 5.00 9.25 -11.91
CA VAL A 104 6.37 9.40 -11.37
C VAL A 104 6.59 10.82 -10.85
N LYS A 105 6.10 11.83 -11.58
CA LYS A 105 6.18 13.24 -11.16
C LYS A 105 5.52 13.46 -9.80
N THR A 106 4.26 13.07 -9.66
CA THR A 106 3.50 13.23 -8.41
C THR A 106 4.15 12.46 -7.25
N LEU A 107 4.58 11.23 -7.49
CA LEU A 107 5.28 10.42 -6.49
C LEU A 107 6.59 11.07 -6.06
N THR A 108 7.38 11.58 -7.00
CA THR A 108 8.63 12.28 -6.73
C THR A 108 8.40 13.50 -5.85
N GLU A 109 7.45 14.35 -6.18
CA GLU A 109 7.10 15.54 -5.41
C GLU A 109 6.71 15.19 -3.96
N ARG A 110 5.83 14.21 -3.79
CA ARG A 110 5.36 13.77 -2.46
C ARG A 110 6.44 13.10 -1.64
N VAL A 111 7.28 12.30 -2.27
CA VAL A 111 8.36 11.55 -1.62
C VAL A 111 9.48 12.50 -1.17
N LEU A 112 9.82 13.51 -1.97
CA LEU A 112 10.82 14.53 -1.60
C LEU A 112 10.39 15.34 -0.37
N LEU A 113 9.10 15.65 -0.22
CA LEU A 113 8.57 16.33 0.98
C LEU A 113 8.75 15.49 2.26
N GLN A 114 8.89 14.17 2.15
CA GLN A 114 9.03 13.23 3.27
C GLN A 114 10.35 12.45 3.20
N LYS A 115 11.35 12.96 2.50
CA LYS A 115 12.61 12.25 2.23
C LYS A 115 13.28 11.72 3.49
N ASN A 116 13.37 12.53 4.54
CA ASN A 116 14.04 12.17 5.79
C ASN A 116 13.36 11.03 6.55
N THR A 117 12.08 10.77 6.30
CA THR A 117 11.32 9.70 6.94
C THR A 117 11.29 8.41 6.11
N ARG A 118 11.96 8.39 4.94
CA ARG A 118 11.95 7.27 3.99
C ARG A 118 13.35 6.71 3.75
N PRO A 119 13.75 5.63 4.45
CA PRO A 119 15.11 5.10 4.41
C PRO A 119 15.65 4.81 3.00
N LEU A 120 14.79 4.31 2.09
CA LEU A 120 15.18 3.94 0.73
C LEU A 120 15.66 5.12 -0.12
N ILE A 121 15.14 6.32 0.14
CA ILE A 121 15.44 7.52 -0.64
C ILE A 121 16.21 8.58 0.14
N ALA A 122 16.32 8.45 1.47
CA ALA A 122 16.98 9.43 2.32
C ALA A 122 18.44 9.68 1.91
N LYS A 123 19.10 8.67 1.37
CA LYS A 123 20.51 8.70 0.93
C LYS A 123 20.71 9.07 -0.54
N LEU A 124 19.62 9.19 -1.33
CA LEU A 124 19.69 9.54 -2.73
C LEU A 124 19.82 11.06 -2.93
N ASN A 125 20.48 11.48 -4.01
CA ASN A 125 20.37 12.87 -4.47
C ASN A 125 18.95 13.12 -4.99
N ASP A 126 18.43 14.33 -4.82
CA ASP A 126 17.07 14.67 -5.25
C ASP A 126 16.86 14.44 -6.75
N ASP A 127 17.86 14.72 -7.56
CA ASP A 127 17.83 14.51 -9.01
C ASP A 127 17.76 13.04 -9.43
N ASP A 128 18.19 12.11 -8.58
CA ASP A 128 18.17 10.66 -8.82
C ASP A 128 16.84 10.01 -8.40
N VAL A 129 16.03 10.69 -7.61
CA VAL A 129 14.77 10.16 -7.06
C VAL A 129 13.76 9.80 -8.15
N PRO A 130 13.53 10.62 -9.22
CA PRO A 130 12.59 10.26 -10.28
C PRO A 130 12.95 8.95 -10.99
N GLU A 131 14.23 8.74 -11.31
CA GLU A 131 14.71 7.50 -11.95
C GLU A 131 14.55 6.29 -11.04
N PHE A 132 14.89 6.44 -9.76
CA PHE A 132 14.68 5.39 -8.75
C PHE A 132 13.21 4.97 -8.66
N ILE A 133 12.29 5.94 -8.60
CA ILE A 133 10.84 5.68 -8.57
C ILE A 133 10.38 5.00 -9.86
N ALA A 134 10.80 5.51 -11.02
CA ALA A 134 10.42 4.95 -12.31
C ALA A 134 10.87 3.49 -12.46
N LYS A 135 12.07 3.15 -12.03
CA LYS A 135 12.61 1.78 -12.04
C LYS A 135 11.80 0.87 -11.11
N HIS A 136 11.53 1.29 -9.88
CA HIS A 136 10.70 0.53 -8.94
C HIS A 136 9.28 0.30 -9.46
N LEU A 137 8.67 1.31 -10.06
CA LEU A 137 7.33 1.19 -10.66
C LEU A 137 7.34 0.21 -11.83
N PHE A 138 8.37 0.23 -12.67
CA PHE A 138 8.50 -0.72 -13.76
C PHE A 138 8.47 -2.17 -13.25
N GLU A 139 9.13 -2.45 -12.14
CA GLU A 139 9.14 -3.76 -11.51
C GLU A 139 7.82 -4.13 -10.84
N ARG A 140 7.09 -3.15 -10.27
CA ARG A 140 5.90 -3.37 -9.44
C ARG A 140 4.57 -3.25 -10.19
N ASN A 141 4.51 -2.42 -11.22
CA ASN A 141 3.28 -2.19 -11.99
C ASN A 141 2.65 -3.47 -12.57
N PRO A 142 3.40 -4.50 -13.02
CA PRO A 142 2.81 -5.75 -13.46
C PRO A 142 1.95 -6.43 -12.39
N PHE A 143 2.28 -6.23 -11.10
CA PHE A 143 1.49 -6.75 -9.98
C PHE A 143 0.34 -5.81 -9.64
N TYR A 144 0.59 -4.51 -9.52
CA TYR A 144 -0.43 -3.52 -9.20
C TYR A 144 -1.57 -3.49 -10.23
N SER A 145 -1.24 -3.67 -11.51
CA SER A 145 -2.21 -3.68 -12.61
C SER A 145 -3.16 -4.86 -12.61
N LYS A 146 -2.90 -5.89 -11.79
CA LYS A 146 -3.83 -7.02 -11.60
C LYS A 146 -4.99 -6.69 -10.65
N SER A 147 -5.02 -5.52 -10.04
CA SER A 147 -6.11 -5.09 -9.14
C SER A 147 -7.44 -5.05 -9.84
N HIS A 148 -8.52 -5.28 -9.11
CA HIS A 148 -9.90 -5.16 -9.63
C HIS A 148 -10.20 -3.76 -10.16
N PHE A 149 -9.68 -2.73 -9.48
CA PHE A 149 -9.86 -1.34 -9.88
C PHE A 149 -8.54 -0.57 -9.81
N THR A 150 -8.39 0.40 -10.71
CA THR A 150 -7.32 1.39 -10.67
C THR A 150 -7.93 2.77 -10.55
N VAL A 151 -7.46 3.55 -9.60
CA VAL A 151 -7.89 4.94 -9.38
C VAL A 151 -6.66 5.85 -9.47
N ASP A 152 -6.71 6.81 -10.38
CA ASP A 152 -5.67 7.83 -10.51
C ASP A 152 -5.76 8.84 -9.37
N THR A 153 -4.61 9.13 -8.76
CA THR A 153 -4.55 10.01 -7.59
C THR A 153 -3.97 11.39 -7.88
N ASP A 154 -3.44 11.60 -9.10
CA ASP A 154 -2.87 12.88 -9.50
C ASP A 154 -3.93 13.98 -9.43
N SER A 155 -3.57 15.11 -8.83
CA SER A 155 -4.42 16.29 -8.69
C SER A 155 -5.76 16.08 -7.97
N LYS A 156 -5.92 14.97 -7.23
CA LYS A 156 -7.13 14.67 -6.45
C LYS A 156 -6.84 14.70 -4.95
N THR A 157 -7.84 15.12 -4.18
CA THR A 157 -7.80 15.00 -2.72
C THR A 157 -8.15 13.57 -2.27
N ALA A 158 -7.79 13.20 -1.04
CA ALA A 158 -8.18 11.91 -0.46
C ALA A 158 -9.72 11.76 -0.41
N ASN A 159 -10.45 12.86 -0.27
CA ASN A 159 -11.91 12.87 -0.29
C ASN A 159 -12.47 12.53 -1.68
N ASP A 160 -11.90 13.12 -2.74
CA ASP A 160 -12.29 12.85 -4.12
C ASP A 160 -12.03 11.39 -4.51
N ILE A 161 -10.84 10.89 -4.16
CA ILE A 161 -10.46 9.49 -4.41
C ILE A 161 -11.38 8.53 -3.67
N SER A 162 -11.68 8.81 -2.41
CA SER A 162 -12.59 7.98 -1.61
C SER A 162 -14.01 7.98 -2.17
N ALA A 163 -14.50 9.12 -2.65
CA ALA A 163 -15.82 9.21 -3.28
C ALA A 163 -15.87 8.42 -4.60
N GLU A 164 -14.80 8.48 -5.40
CA GLU A 164 -14.65 7.68 -6.62
C GLU A 164 -14.65 6.17 -6.31
N ILE A 165 -13.91 5.74 -5.29
CA ILE A 165 -13.88 4.34 -4.85
C ILE A 165 -15.27 3.86 -4.43
N ILE A 166 -15.99 4.61 -3.60
CA ILE A 166 -17.33 4.26 -3.15
C ILE A 166 -18.27 4.10 -4.34
N LYS A 167 -18.20 5.02 -5.32
CA LYS A 167 -18.99 4.93 -6.55
C LYS A 167 -18.64 3.70 -7.38
N LEU A 168 -17.35 3.37 -7.52
CA LEU A 168 -16.90 2.16 -8.24
C LEU A 168 -17.40 0.88 -7.58
N LEU A 169 -17.41 0.83 -6.26
CA LEU A 169 -17.89 -0.31 -5.48
C LEU A 169 -19.42 -0.41 -5.42
N LYS A 170 -20.13 0.63 -5.83
CA LYS A 170 -21.61 0.72 -5.78
C LYS A 170 -22.18 0.53 -4.36
N ILE A 171 -21.52 1.08 -3.38
CA ILE A 171 -21.90 1.04 -1.95
C ILE A 171 -22.08 2.44 -1.38
#